data_a82b8d76d3f9f9390cf820524be587b4
#
_entry.id   a82b8d76d3f9f9390cf820524be587b4
#
_cell.length_a   1.000
_cell.length_b   1.000
_cell.length_c   1.000
_cell.angle_alpha   90.00
_cell.angle_beta   90.00
_cell.angle_gamma   90.00
#
_symmetry.space_group_name_H-M   'P 1'
#
loop_
_entity.id
_entity.type
_entity.pdbx_description
1 polymer ?
#
loop_
_entity_poly.entity_id
_entity_poly.type
_entity_poly.pdbx_seq_one_letter_code
_entity_poly.pdbx_strand_id
1 'polypeptide(L)'
;MKEQQVQAKKIKELEAQGYYVIKLTMTNKNGIPDLLAIPRDSDVIFIEVKATNGKLSKLQEYRLKELQNHGVKVEVFREPKKETNGKRKGVVQDKRDDTTN
;
A
#
# COMPACT_ATOMS: atom_id res chain seq x y z
N MET A 1 -3.07 -14.68 3.36
CA MET A 1 -3.10 -13.75 4.50
C MET A 1 -4.28 -12.82 4.34
N LYS A 2 -5.02 -12.61 5.41
CA LYS A 2 -6.15 -11.68 5.37
C LYS A 2 -5.66 -10.24 5.32
N GLU A 3 -6.49 -9.35 4.78
CA GLU A 3 -6.13 -7.95 4.64
C GLU A 3 -5.71 -7.31 5.96
N GLN A 4 -6.39 -7.66 7.05
CA GLN A 4 -6.03 -7.10 8.35
C GLN A 4 -4.61 -7.49 8.76
N GLN A 5 -4.20 -8.71 8.42
CA GLN A 5 -2.85 -9.16 8.71
C GLN A 5 -1.83 -8.44 7.83
N VAL A 6 -2.19 -8.21 6.56
CA VAL A 6 -1.34 -7.45 5.65
C VAL A 6 -1.18 -6.02 6.16
N GLN A 7 -2.26 -5.41 6.64
CA GLN A 7 -2.20 -4.07 7.22
C GLN A 7 -1.24 -4.02 8.40
N ALA A 8 -1.37 -4.98 9.32
CA ALA A 8 -0.52 -5.00 10.51
C ALA A 8 0.95 -5.13 10.14
N LYS A 9 1.24 -5.98 9.16
CA LYS A 9 2.60 -6.17 8.70
C LYS A 9 3.14 -4.91 8.03
N LYS A 10 2.30 -4.26 7.22
CA LYS A 10 2.71 -3.04 6.53
C LYS A 10 2.99 -1.91 7.52
N ILE A 11 2.17 -1.79 8.56
CA ILE A 11 2.39 -0.80 9.60
C ILE A 11 3.76 -0.98 10.22
N LYS A 12 4.10 -2.22 10.59
CA LYS A 12 5.40 -2.50 11.20
C LYS A 12 6.55 -2.14 10.27
N GLU A 13 6.41 -2.47 8.99
CA GLU A 13 7.45 -2.15 8.01
C GLU A 13 7.66 -0.65 7.90
N LEU A 14 6.56 0.10 7.82
CA LEU A 14 6.65 1.55 7.69
C LEU A 14 7.23 2.18 8.94
N GLU A 15 6.80 1.72 10.12
CA GLU A 15 7.33 2.26 11.37
C GLU A 15 8.82 1.98 11.50
N ALA A 16 9.25 0.80 11.04
CA ALA A 16 10.67 0.47 11.04
C ALA A 16 11.47 1.39 10.12
N GLN A 17 10.83 1.96 9.11
CA GLN A 17 11.47 2.89 8.19
C GLN A 17 11.38 4.34 8.66
N GLY A 18 10.79 4.55 9.84
CA GLY A 18 10.72 5.89 10.42
C GLY A 18 9.44 6.66 10.14
N TYR A 19 8.45 6.02 9.53
CA TYR A 19 7.15 6.68 9.31
C TYR A 19 6.34 6.70 10.59
N TYR A 20 5.56 7.74 10.76
CA TYR A 20 4.52 7.77 11.78
C TYR A 20 3.24 7.27 11.11
N VAL A 21 2.69 6.15 11.58
CA VAL A 21 1.58 5.49 10.87
C VAL A 21 0.32 5.51 11.71
N ILE A 22 -0.77 5.93 11.09
CA ILE A 22 -2.10 5.91 11.70
C ILE A 22 -2.99 4.99 10.91
N LYS A 23 -3.64 4.06 11.58
CA LYS A 23 -4.64 3.20 10.95
C LYS A 23 -5.99 3.89 11.01
N LEU A 24 -6.60 4.10 9.86
CA LEU A 24 -7.88 4.80 9.77
C LEU A 24 -9.01 3.78 9.85
N THR A 25 -9.64 3.68 11.03
CA THR A 25 -10.67 2.68 11.25
C THR A 25 -12.07 3.24 11.19
N MET A 26 -12.23 4.54 11.42
CA MET A 26 -13.55 5.16 11.39
C MET A 26 -13.41 6.56 10.84
N THR A 27 -14.06 6.83 9.73
CA THR A 27 -14.05 8.15 9.12
C THR A 27 -15.46 8.51 8.67
N ASN A 28 -15.66 9.79 8.36
CA ASN A 28 -16.95 10.25 7.88
C ASN A 28 -17.19 9.92 6.41
N LYS A 29 -16.23 9.30 5.74
CA LYS A 29 -16.37 8.94 4.34
C LYS A 29 -16.04 7.46 4.16
N ASN A 30 -16.92 6.76 3.48
CA ASN A 30 -16.65 5.35 3.16
C ASN A 30 -15.63 5.25 2.02
N GLY A 31 -14.85 4.17 2.04
CA GLY A 31 -13.88 3.92 0.97
C GLY A 31 -12.58 4.68 1.11
N ILE A 32 -12.37 5.36 2.22
CA ILE A 32 -11.10 6.05 2.50
C ILE A 32 -10.00 4.98 2.68
N PRO A 33 -8.76 5.27 2.26
CA PRO A 33 -7.65 4.33 2.43
C PRO A 33 -7.43 3.93 3.88
N ASP A 34 -6.78 2.79 4.07
CA ASP A 34 -6.63 2.17 5.39
C ASP A 34 -5.62 2.84 6.29
N LEU A 35 -4.55 3.37 5.71
CA LEU A 35 -3.43 3.87 6.49
C LEU A 35 -3.04 5.27 6.09
N LEU A 36 -2.58 6.03 7.08
CA LEU A 36 -1.97 7.33 6.88
C LEU A 36 -0.53 7.19 7.31
N ALA A 37 0.40 7.36 6.38
CA ALA A 37 1.83 7.23 6.65
C ALA A 37 2.49 8.59 6.52
N ILE A 38 3.16 9.03 7.58
CA ILE A 38 3.73 10.36 7.64
C ILE A 38 5.26 10.24 7.76
N PRO A 39 6.00 10.56 6.68
CA PRO A 39 7.46 10.56 6.76
C PRO A 39 7.94 11.73 7.63
N ARG A 40 9.20 11.69 8.00
CA ARG A 40 9.73 12.68 8.96
C ARG A 40 9.67 14.11 8.45
N ASP A 41 9.90 14.28 7.16
CA ASP A 41 10.08 15.64 6.63
C ASP A 41 9.45 15.83 5.27
N SER A 42 8.41 15.07 4.95
CA SER A 42 7.79 15.20 3.65
C SER A 42 6.30 14.96 3.72
N ASP A 43 5.69 14.77 2.56
CA ASP A 43 4.24 14.74 2.45
C ASP A 43 3.62 13.49 3.03
N VAL A 44 2.41 13.66 3.51
CA VAL A 44 1.60 12.56 4.01
C VAL A 44 1.18 11.65 2.86
N ILE A 45 1.17 10.35 3.11
CA ILE A 45 0.78 9.35 2.11
C ILE A 45 -0.40 8.55 2.66
N PHE A 46 -1.50 8.51 1.90
CA PHE A 46 -2.60 7.58 2.21
C PHE A 46 -2.32 6.26 1.52
N ILE A 47 -2.43 5.17 2.25
CA ILE A 47 -2.12 3.84 1.70
C ILE A 47 -3.34 2.94 1.84
N GLU A 48 -3.83 2.46 0.70
CA GLU A 48 -4.86 1.45 0.64
C GLU A 48 -4.18 0.09 0.60
N VAL A 49 -4.49 -0.78 1.56
CA VAL A 49 -3.83 -2.09 1.69
C VAL A 49 -4.75 -3.18 1.19
N LYS A 50 -4.24 -4.05 0.33
CA LYS A 50 -4.99 -5.17 -0.23
C LYS A 50 -4.21 -6.47 -0.06
N ALA A 51 -4.95 -7.56 0.15
CA ALA A 51 -4.36 -8.88 0.05
C ALA A 51 -3.96 -9.13 -1.40
N THR A 52 -3.24 -10.23 -1.64
CA THR A 52 -2.62 -10.51 -2.94
C THR A 52 -3.56 -10.33 -4.12
N ASN A 53 -4.77 -10.84 -4.01
CA ASN A 53 -5.74 -10.77 -5.12
C ASN A 53 -6.85 -9.75 -4.86
N GLY A 54 -6.67 -8.89 -3.88
CA GLY A 54 -7.68 -7.91 -3.54
C GLY A 54 -7.81 -6.86 -4.61
N LYS A 55 -9.04 -6.42 -4.87
CA LYS A 55 -9.33 -5.41 -5.87
C LYS A 55 -9.92 -4.18 -5.22
N LEU A 56 -9.63 -3.04 -5.81
CA LEU A 56 -10.26 -1.80 -5.35
C LEU A 56 -11.73 -1.81 -5.74
N SER A 57 -12.60 -1.37 -4.83
CA SER A 57 -13.97 -1.09 -5.19
C SER A 57 -14.01 0.22 -5.98
N LYS A 58 -15.12 0.45 -6.66
CA LYS A 58 -15.28 1.71 -7.38
C LYS A 58 -15.25 2.90 -6.43
N LEU A 59 -15.81 2.74 -5.25
CA LEU A 59 -15.79 3.82 -4.26
C LEU A 59 -14.35 4.09 -3.80
N GLN A 60 -13.56 3.04 -3.56
CA GLN A 60 -12.17 3.23 -3.18
C GLN A 60 -11.39 3.96 -4.28
N GLU A 61 -11.61 3.58 -5.54
CA GLU A 61 -10.97 4.27 -6.66
C GLU A 61 -11.37 5.76 -6.70
N TYR A 62 -12.64 6.03 -6.46
CA TYR A 62 -13.14 7.39 -6.44
C TYR A 62 -12.47 8.21 -5.34
N ARG A 63 -12.38 7.63 -4.13
CA ARG A 63 -11.75 8.32 -3.01
C ARG A 63 -10.27 8.60 -3.25
N LEU A 64 -9.57 7.66 -3.87
CA LEU A 64 -8.17 7.87 -4.19
C LEU A 64 -8.01 9.05 -5.15
N LYS A 65 -8.88 9.14 -6.16
CA LYS A 65 -8.83 10.27 -7.08
C LYS A 65 -9.14 11.59 -6.41
N GLU A 66 -10.13 11.59 -5.49
CA GLU A 66 -10.43 12.80 -4.74
C GLU A 66 -9.22 13.30 -3.98
N LEU A 67 -8.54 12.37 -3.29
CA LEU A 67 -7.37 12.71 -2.51
C LEU A 67 -6.26 13.26 -3.41
N GLN A 68 -6.04 12.61 -4.56
CA GLN A 68 -5.03 13.09 -5.50
C GLN A 68 -5.36 14.49 -6.02
N ASN A 69 -6.64 14.75 -6.27
CA ASN A 69 -7.08 16.07 -6.74
C ASN A 69 -6.87 17.15 -5.67
N HIS A 70 -6.76 16.75 -4.42
CA HIS A 70 -6.44 17.69 -3.34
C HIS A 70 -4.95 17.76 -3.05
N GLY A 71 -4.14 17.16 -3.91
CA GLY A 71 -2.69 17.25 -3.80
C GLY A 71 -2.06 16.28 -2.83
N VAL A 72 -2.80 15.28 -2.38
CA VAL A 72 -2.30 14.31 -1.42
C VAL A 72 -1.76 13.08 -2.15
N LYS A 73 -0.66 12.54 -1.67
CA LYS A 73 -0.11 11.31 -2.23
C LYS A 73 -0.95 10.12 -1.80
N VAL A 74 -1.19 9.21 -2.73
CA VAL A 74 -1.92 7.97 -2.44
C VAL A 74 -1.15 6.81 -3.01
N GLU A 75 -1.32 5.66 -2.38
CA GLU A 75 -0.63 4.45 -2.79
C GLU A 75 -1.54 3.26 -2.54
N VAL A 76 -1.52 2.28 -3.44
CA VAL A 76 -2.18 1.01 -3.22
C VAL A 76 -1.10 -0.04 -3.01
N PHE A 77 -1.12 -0.66 -1.85
CA PHE A 77 -0.17 -1.72 -1.54
C PHE A 77 -0.89 -3.05 -1.55
N ARG A 78 -0.41 -3.97 -2.37
CA ARG A 78 -0.91 -5.34 -2.37
C ARG A 78 0.15 -6.26 -1.83
N GLU A 79 -0.28 -7.23 -1.05
CA GLU A 79 0.64 -8.26 -0.59
C GLU A 79 1.24 -8.97 -1.81
N PRO A 80 2.57 -9.11 -1.87
CA PRO A 80 3.18 -9.79 -2.99
C PRO A 80 2.74 -11.25 -3.06
N LYS A 81 2.66 -11.80 -4.25
CA LYS A 81 2.39 -13.22 -4.42
C LYS A 81 3.53 -14.02 -3.81
N LYS A 82 3.16 -15.09 -3.13
CA LYS A 82 4.18 -16.03 -2.67
C LYS A 82 4.74 -16.78 -3.86
N GLU A 83 6.05 -16.94 -3.88
CA GLU A 83 6.65 -17.81 -4.87
C GLU A 83 6.35 -19.24 -4.52
N THR A 84 5.88 -19.99 -5.50
CA THR A 84 5.56 -21.38 -5.28
C THR A 84 6.75 -22.27 -5.49
N ASN A 85 7.75 -21.84 -6.25
CA ASN A 85 8.94 -22.62 -6.54
C ASN A 85 10.13 -21.74 -6.44
N GLY A 86 11.11 -22.33 -6.06
CA GLY A 86 12.34 -21.57 -6.15
C GLY A 86 12.62 -21.10 -7.52
N LYS A 87 12.02 -21.18 -8.39
CA LYS A 87 12.26 -20.62 -9.52
C LYS A 87 12.51 -19.53 -9.93
N ARG A 88 12.34 -19.60 -9.63
CA ARG A 88 12.57 -18.80 -10.10
C ARG A 88 13.11 -18.03 -10.31
N LYS A 89 13.17 -17.84 -10.26
CA LYS A 89 13.61 -17.13 -10.51
C LYS A 89 13.96 -16.43 -10.88
N GLY A 90 14.05 -16.27 -10.96
CA GLY A 90 14.47 -15.48 -11.46
C GLY A 90 14.55 -14.76 -11.61
N VAL A 91 14.45 -14.73 -11.73
CA VAL A 91 14.67 -13.93 -12.11
C VAL A 91 14.74 -13.12 -12.20
N VAL A 92 14.65 -12.87 -12.18
CA VAL A 92 14.83 -12.04 -12.55
C VAL A 92 14.87 -11.24 -12.62
N GLN A 93 14.73 -10.94 -12.70
CA GLN A 93 14.87 -10.25 -13.10
C GLN A 93 14.97 -9.43 -13.11
N ASP A 94 14.85 -9.13 -13.16
CA ASP A 94 15.02 -8.48 -13.49
C ASP A 94 15.05 -7.70 -13.37
N LYS A 95 14.95 -7.39 -13.34
CA LYS A 95 15.00 -6.81 -13.62
C LYS A 95 15.03 -6.07 -13.53
N ARG A 96 14.98 -5.95 -13.56
CA ARG A 96 15.02 -5.46 -13.87
C ARG A 96 15.09 -4.83 -13.75
N ASP A 97 15.05 -4.91 -13.77
CA ASP A 97 15.15 -4.53 -14.02
C ASP A 97 15.20 -3.94 -13.82
N ASP A 98 15.19 -3.83 -13.86
CA ASP A 98 15.35 -3.33 -14.06
C ASP A 98 15.49 -2.65 -13.96
N THR A 99 15.51 -2.48 -14.00
CA THR A 99 15.71 -1.87 -14.27
C THR A 99 15.75 -1.33 -14.33
N THR A 100 15.71 -1.14 -14.36
CA THR A 100 15.75 -0.72 -14.70
C THR A 100 15.67 -0.49 -14.74
N ASN A 101 15.59 -0.32 -14.71
CA ASN A 101 15.54 -0.20 -15.05
C ASN A 101 15.41 -0.07 -15.23
#